data_05e3cb92183a92bcc240376931a314e7
#
_entry.id   05e3cb92183a92bcc240376931a314e7
#
_cell.length_a   1.000
_cell.length_b   1.000
_cell.length_c   1.000
_cell.angle_alpha   90.00
_cell.angle_beta   90.00
_cell.angle_gamma   90.00
#
_symmetry.space_group_name_H-M   'P 1'
#
loop_
_entity.id
_entity.type
_entity.pdbx_description
1 polymer ?
#
loop_
_entity_poly.entity_id
_entity_poly.type
_entity_poly.pdbx_seq_one_letter_code
_entity_poly.pdbx_strand_id
1 'polypeptide(L)'
;SLNSAGSKGKVFLSAPVSINDLPTSTFTNISWDSKAGAVRMQSERRIGQLVVESKPIHDADKGQIIDIICSAVRKEGLSMLDWNEKVKRLQQRVEKVKQWHPEMNVPDLSTEHLLTTASAWLPFYIEQEGKLRTTTAELRKLDLAEILWAQVPYELQEEIDHLAPTHIAVPSGSRIRIDYRPGTEAPVLSVRLQEC
;
A
#
# COMPACT_ATOMS: atom_id res chain seq x y z
N SER A 1 34.94 -35.50 -30.82
CA SER A 1 34.55 -34.96 -30.52
C SER A 1 33.88 -34.55 -30.23
N LEU A 2 33.96 -34.90 -30.06
CA LEU A 2 33.49 -34.29 -29.83
C LEU A 2 32.89 -33.68 -29.65
N ASN A 3 32.89 -33.81 -29.57
CA ASN A 3 32.44 -33.03 -29.34
C ASN A 3 31.76 -32.41 -29.29
N SER A 4 31.62 -32.72 -29.29
CA SER A 4 30.98 -31.99 -29.33
C SER A 4 30.68 -31.21 -28.86
N ALA A 5 30.95 -31.07 -28.44
CA ALA A 5 30.71 -30.24 -27.95
C ALA A 5 30.58 -29.30 -28.20
N GLY A 6 30.79 -29.29 -28.44
CA GLY A 6 30.75 -28.26 -28.67
C GLY A 6 30.24 -27.78 -29.22
N SER A 7 29.98 -28.19 -29.48
CA SER A 7 29.45 -27.48 -30.09
C SER A 7 28.86 -26.70 -29.61
N LYS A 8 29.11 -26.50 -29.12
CA LYS A 8 28.75 -25.67 -28.79
C LYS A 8 28.94 -24.64 -29.11
N GLY A 9 28.84 -24.43 -28.91
CA GLY A 9 28.88 -23.35 -29.15
C GLY A 9 29.26 -22.92 -30.21
N LYS A 10 29.60 -23.44 -30.63
CA LYS A 10 30.00 -22.95 -31.42
C LYS A 10 29.46 -22.56 -32.28
N VAL A 11 28.98 -22.59 -32.25
CA VAL A 11 28.55 -22.24 -32.99
C VAL A 11 28.35 -21.23 -33.16
N PHE A 12 28.51 -21.03 -33.22
CA PHE A 12 28.33 -20.03 -33.44
C PHE A 12 29.22 -19.38 -33.87
N LEU A 13 29.59 -19.55 -34.17
CA LEU A 13 30.49 -18.99 -34.42
C LEU A 13 30.92 -18.67 -35.61
N SER A 14 30.61 -19.25 -36.15
CA SER A 14 31.05 -19.16 -37.49
C SER A 14 30.62 -17.91 -38.19
N ALA A 15 29.45 -17.44 -37.94
CA ALA A 15 29.03 -16.18 -38.48
C ALA A 15 29.06 -15.15 -37.37
N PRO A 16 29.91 -14.18 -37.38
CA PRO A 16 30.06 -13.21 -36.33
C PRO A 16 28.97 -12.16 -36.41
N VAL A 17 27.78 -12.55 -36.05
CA VAL A 17 26.66 -11.64 -35.97
C VAL A 17 26.65 -10.98 -34.58
N SER A 18 26.82 -9.68 -34.56
CA SER A 18 26.70 -8.92 -33.33
C SER A 18 25.25 -8.91 -32.84
N ILE A 19 25.05 -8.96 -31.54
CA ILE A 19 23.72 -8.79 -30.95
C ILE A 19 23.05 -7.51 -31.45
N ASN A 20 23.83 -6.46 -31.72
CA ASN A 20 23.32 -5.21 -32.22
C ASN A 20 22.79 -5.29 -33.67
N ASP A 21 23.18 -6.29 -34.41
CA ASP A 21 22.73 -6.52 -35.78
C ASP A 21 21.46 -7.36 -35.87
N LEU A 22 21.03 -7.95 -34.76
CA LEU A 22 19.83 -8.77 -34.73
C LEU A 22 18.57 -7.90 -34.49
N PRO A 23 17.42 -8.32 -35.03
CA PRO A 23 16.17 -7.58 -34.78
C PRO A 23 15.85 -7.64 -33.28
N THR A 24 15.81 -6.49 -32.65
CA THR A 24 15.53 -6.37 -31.23
C THR A 24 14.32 -5.50 -31.00
N SER A 25 13.61 -5.78 -29.91
CA SER A 25 12.51 -4.95 -29.44
C SER A 25 12.87 -4.38 -28.07
N THR A 26 12.50 -3.12 -27.84
CA THR A 26 12.72 -2.46 -26.55
C THR A 26 11.41 -2.41 -25.80
N PHE A 27 11.42 -2.91 -24.57
CA PHE A 27 10.26 -2.92 -23.69
C PHE A 27 10.58 -2.17 -22.40
N THR A 28 9.62 -1.42 -21.91
CA THR A 28 9.68 -0.83 -20.60
C THR A 28 9.02 -1.81 -19.62
N ASN A 29 9.76 -2.25 -18.63
CA ASN A 29 9.25 -3.13 -17.58
C ASN A 29 9.20 -2.34 -16.27
N ILE A 30 7.98 -2.17 -15.76
CA ILE A 30 7.74 -1.53 -14.47
C ILE A 30 7.01 -2.54 -13.60
N SER A 31 7.58 -2.85 -12.45
CA SER A 31 7.02 -3.85 -11.55
C SER A 31 7.35 -3.54 -10.11
N TRP A 32 6.60 -4.14 -9.20
CA TRP A 32 6.91 -4.08 -7.78
C TRP A 32 7.85 -5.21 -7.39
N ASP A 33 8.97 -4.85 -6.78
CA ASP A 33 9.92 -5.81 -6.24
C ASP A 33 9.65 -6.00 -4.74
N SER A 34 9.02 -7.12 -4.39
CA SER A 34 8.64 -7.42 -3.00
C SER A 34 9.85 -7.58 -2.08
N LYS A 35 10.97 -8.05 -2.59
CA LYS A 35 12.19 -8.24 -1.80
C LYS A 35 12.86 -6.91 -1.50
N ALA A 36 12.91 -6.04 -2.48
CA ALA A 36 13.49 -4.71 -2.32
C ALA A 36 12.53 -3.74 -1.65
N GLY A 37 11.22 -4.04 -1.66
CA GLY A 37 10.19 -3.13 -1.18
C GLY A 37 10.16 -1.84 -1.98
N ALA A 38 10.26 -1.93 -3.30
CA ALA A 38 10.34 -0.78 -4.19
C ALA A 38 9.82 -1.09 -5.58
N VAL A 39 9.43 -0.04 -6.30
CA VAL A 39 9.11 -0.14 -7.72
C VAL A 39 10.41 -0.27 -8.49
N ARG A 40 10.47 -1.26 -9.35
CA ARG A 40 11.59 -1.48 -10.26
C ARG A 40 11.18 -1.04 -11.66
N MET A 41 11.98 -0.17 -12.26
CA MET A 41 11.75 0.38 -13.58
C MET A 41 12.97 0.07 -14.45
N GLN A 42 12.75 -0.69 -15.52
CA GLN A 42 13.82 -1.10 -16.41
C GLN A 42 13.39 -0.99 -17.85
N SER A 43 14.32 -0.60 -18.72
CA SER A 43 14.21 -0.75 -20.15
C SER A 43 14.94 -2.03 -20.55
N GLU A 44 14.24 -2.94 -21.20
CA GLU A 44 14.77 -4.22 -21.62
C GLU A 44 14.84 -4.29 -23.14
N ARG A 45 15.98 -4.71 -23.65
CA ARG A 45 16.11 -5.03 -25.06
C ARG A 45 16.03 -6.54 -25.21
N ARG A 46 15.16 -6.99 -26.08
CA ARG A 46 14.86 -8.43 -26.25
C ARG A 46 15.03 -8.89 -27.69
N ILE A 47 15.44 -10.13 -27.84
CA ILE A 47 15.38 -10.88 -29.08
C ILE A 47 14.39 -12.02 -28.83
N GLY A 48 13.19 -11.93 -29.42
CA GLY A 48 12.10 -12.85 -29.07
C GLY A 48 11.78 -12.79 -27.59
N GLN A 49 11.92 -13.90 -26.89
CA GLN A 49 11.68 -13.98 -25.45
C GLN A 49 12.95 -13.74 -24.62
N LEU A 50 14.10 -13.59 -25.25
CA LEU A 50 15.36 -13.45 -24.57
C LEU A 50 15.68 -11.98 -24.25
N VAL A 51 15.91 -11.67 -22.99
CA VAL A 51 16.39 -10.36 -22.56
C VAL A 51 17.90 -10.32 -22.76
N VAL A 52 18.36 -9.46 -23.66
CA VAL A 52 19.79 -9.32 -23.97
C VAL A 52 20.42 -8.12 -23.28
N GLU A 53 19.62 -7.16 -22.88
CA GLU A 53 20.11 -5.99 -22.14
C GLU A 53 19.00 -5.45 -21.26
N SER A 54 19.36 -4.99 -20.09
CA SER A 54 18.43 -4.34 -19.16
C SER A 54 19.10 -3.12 -18.52
N LYS A 55 18.43 -1.99 -18.56
CA LYS A 55 18.93 -0.73 -17.99
C LYS A 55 17.85 -0.11 -17.11
N PRO A 56 18.23 0.47 -15.95
CA PRO A 56 17.28 1.21 -15.15
C PRO A 56 16.82 2.47 -15.90
N ILE A 57 15.56 2.84 -15.70
CA ILE A 57 14.98 4.07 -16.25
C ILE A 57 14.47 4.92 -15.12
N HIS A 58 14.50 6.23 -15.32
CA HIS A 58 14.08 7.21 -14.30
C HIS A 58 12.86 8.01 -14.72
N ASP A 59 12.46 7.90 -15.97
CA ASP A 59 11.35 8.66 -16.55
C ASP A 59 10.28 7.68 -17.03
N ALA A 60 9.44 7.26 -16.11
CA ALA A 60 8.33 6.37 -16.39
C ALA A 60 7.00 7.10 -16.16
N ASP A 61 5.93 6.59 -16.79
CA ASP A 61 4.58 7.12 -16.62
C ASP A 61 4.15 7.02 -15.14
N LYS A 62 3.86 8.17 -14.54
CA LYS A 62 3.42 8.26 -13.14
C LYS A 62 2.16 7.45 -12.88
N GLY A 63 1.19 7.49 -13.79
CA GLY A 63 -0.04 6.73 -13.67
C GLY A 63 0.22 5.23 -13.58
N GLN A 64 1.13 4.74 -14.40
CA GLN A 64 1.52 3.33 -14.39
C GLN A 64 2.22 2.92 -13.09
N ILE A 65 3.10 3.79 -12.58
CA ILE A 65 3.77 3.55 -11.30
C ILE A 65 2.76 3.49 -10.16
N ILE A 66 1.82 4.43 -10.13
CA ILE A 66 0.76 4.48 -9.13
C ILE A 66 -0.09 3.21 -9.17
N ASP A 67 -0.49 2.76 -10.35
CA ASP A 67 -1.27 1.54 -10.52
C ASP A 67 -0.53 0.31 -10.00
N ILE A 68 0.77 0.24 -10.25
CA ILE A 68 1.62 -0.85 -9.75
C ILE A 68 1.68 -0.84 -8.23
N ILE A 69 1.85 0.32 -7.62
CA ILE A 69 1.89 0.46 -6.17
C ILE A 69 0.53 0.05 -5.55
N CYS A 70 -0.58 0.52 -6.11
CA CYS A 70 -1.90 0.14 -5.62
C CYS A 70 -2.16 -1.35 -5.75
N SER A 71 -1.73 -1.96 -6.84
CA SER A 71 -1.85 -3.41 -7.04
C SER A 71 -0.98 -4.18 -6.05
N ALA A 72 0.21 -3.68 -5.76
CA ALA A 72 1.11 -4.27 -4.77
C ALA A 72 0.51 -4.20 -3.36
N VAL A 73 -0.06 -3.07 -2.98
CA VAL A 73 -0.74 -2.91 -1.68
C VAL A 73 -1.90 -3.89 -1.57
N ARG A 74 -2.68 -4.05 -2.63
CA ARG A 74 -3.80 -5.00 -2.65
C ARG A 74 -3.33 -6.44 -2.49
N LYS A 75 -2.20 -6.78 -3.10
CA LYS A 75 -1.65 -8.13 -3.08
C LYS A 75 -0.89 -8.45 -1.79
N GLU A 76 -0.02 -7.56 -1.35
CA GLU A 76 0.83 -7.79 -0.19
C GLU A 76 0.18 -7.35 1.12
N GLY A 77 -0.83 -6.51 1.04
CA GLY A 77 -1.62 -6.11 2.19
C GLY A 77 -0.99 -4.99 3.00
N LEU A 78 -1.30 -5.03 4.29
CA LEU A 78 -1.04 -3.93 5.22
C LEU A 78 0.43 -3.69 5.52
N SER A 79 1.29 -4.66 5.26
CA SER A 79 2.72 -4.55 5.55
C SER A 79 3.42 -3.44 4.75
N MET A 80 2.82 -3.03 3.64
CA MET A 80 3.34 -1.93 2.83
C MET A 80 3.05 -0.54 3.40
N LEU A 81 2.13 -0.45 4.34
CA LEU A 81 1.69 0.80 4.96
C LEU A 81 1.92 0.72 6.47
N ASP A 82 1.95 1.87 7.13
CA ASP A 82 2.08 1.92 8.59
C ASP A 82 0.72 1.66 9.26
N TRP A 83 0.34 0.40 9.34
CA TRP A 83 -0.92 -0.05 9.94
C TRP A 83 -0.73 -0.27 11.44
N ASN A 84 -0.66 0.83 12.18
CA ASN A 84 -0.35 0.83 13.60
C ASN A 84 -1.61 0.75 14.47
N GLU A 85 -1.42 0.79 15.78
CA GLU A 85 -2.51 0.72 16.75
C GLU A 85 -3.51 1.89 16.62
N LYS A 86 -3.03 3.06 16.25
CA LYS A 86 -3.88 4.23 16.02
C LYS A 86 -4.88 3.97 14.90
N VAL A 87 -4.42 3.34 13.82
CA VAL A 87 -5.28 2.94 12.69
C VAL A 87 -6.30 1.90 13.13
N LYS A 88 -5.87 0.87 13.84
CA LYS A 88 -6.76 -0.19 14.31
C LYS A 88 -7.85 0.35 15.23
N ARG A 89 -7.50 1.26 16.13
CA ARG A 89 -8.47 1.91 17.03
C ARG A 89 -9.49 2.73 16.25
N LEU A 90 -9.04 3.46 15.24
CA LEU A 90 -9.92 4.24 14.38
C LEU A 90 -10.90 3.32 13.66
N GLN A 91 -10.42 2.22 13.07
CA GLN A 91 -11.27 1.26 12.40
C GLN A 91 -12.32 0.66 13.33
N GLN A 92 -11.94 0.27 14.54
CA GLN A 92 -12.83 -0.29 15.55
C GLN A 92 -13.90 0.72 15.97
N ARG A 93 -13.50 1.95 16.19
CA ARG A 93 -14.40 3.04 16.60
C ARG A 93 -15.44 3.33 15.52
N VAL A 94 -15.02 3.48 14.29
CA VAL A 94 -15.90 3.73 13.14
C VAL A 94 -16.85 2.55 12.93
N GLU A 95 -16.36 1.33 13.03
CA GLU A 95 -17.18 0.14 12.89
C GLU A 95 -18.25 0.04 13.96
N LYS A 96 -17.95 0.41 15.21
CA LYS A 96 -18.93 0.45 16.28
C LYS A 96 -20.04 1.45 16.00
N VAL A 97 -19.71 2.66 15.56
CA VAL A 97 -20.71 3.67 15.19
C VAL A 97 -21.58 3.15 14.05
N LYS A 98 -20.96 2.49 13.08
CA LYS A 98 -21.68 1.90 11.94
C LYS A 98 -22.68 0.82 12.40
N GLN A 99 -22.31 0.01 13.38
CA GLN A 99 -23.18 -1.01 13.95
C GLN A 99 -24.33 -0.40 14.77
N TRP A 100 -24.04 0.65 15.54
CA TRP A 100 -25.05 1.31 16.39
C TRP A 100 -26.02 2.18 15.57
N HIS A 101 -25.52 2.78 14.50
CA HIS A 101 -26.26 3.75 13.69
C HIS A 101 -26.13 3.46 12.19
N PRO A 102 -26.69 2.32 11.71
CA PRO A 102 -26.58 1.98 10.30
C PRO A 102 -27.21 3.03 9.37
N GLU A 103 -28.15 3.81 9.88
CA GLU A 103 -28.82 4.89 9.15
C GLU A 103 -27.90 6.05 8.78
N MET A 104 -26.78 6.20 9.47
CA MET A 104 -25.82 7.27 9.20
C MET A 104 -25.00 7.06 7.93
N ASN A 105 -25.02 5.86 7.37
CA ASN A 105 -24.23 5.50 6.18
C ASN A 105 -22.74 5.82 6.33
N VAL A 106 -22.18 5.45 7.47
CA VAL A 106 -20.76 5.65 7.75
C VAL A 106 -19.92 4.83 6.77
N PRO A 107 -18.87 5.42 6.17
CA PRO A 107 -18.00 4.69 5.25
C PRO A 107 -17.40 3.44 5.89
N ASP A 108 -17.20 2.41 5.08
CA ASP A 108 -16.54 1.19 5.52
C ASP A 108 -15.03 1.42 5.54
N LEU A 109 -14.44 1.42 6.73
CA LEU A 109 -12.98 1.52 6.92
C LEU A 109 -12.36 0.18 7.29
N SER A 110 -13.02 -0.93 7.00
CA SER A 110 -12.46 -2.25 7.21
C SER A 110 -11.21 -2.46 6.34
N THR A 111 -10.30 -3.28 6.83
CA THR A 111 -9.06 -3.62 6.13
C THR A 111 -9.34 -4.15 4.72
N GLU A 112 -10.29 -5.07 4.61
CA GLU A 112 -10.66 -5.68 3.33
C GLU A 112 -11.15 -4.63 2.33
N HIS A 113 -12.05 -3.76 2.76
CA HIS A 113 -12.58 -2.70 1.91
C HIS A 113 -11.49 -1.73 1.46
N LEU A 114 -10.62 -1.33 2.37
CA LEU A 114 -9.53 -0.40 2.08
C LEU A 114 -8.52 -0.98 1.09
N LEU A 115 -8.19 -2.25 1.22
CA LEU A 115 -7.31 -2.92 0.26
C LEU A 115 -7.97 -3.07 -1.11
N THR A 116 -9.23 -3.45 -1.14
CA THR A 116 -9.99 -3.61 -2.37
C THR A 116 -10.14 -2.29 -3.12
N THR A 117 -10.29 -1.19 -2.41
CA THR A 117 -10.49 0.16 -2.98
C THR A 117 -9.21 1.00 -2.99
N ALA A 118 -8.05 0.40 -2.79
CA ALA A 118 -6.79 1.13 -2.71
C ALA A 118 -6.55 2.06 -3.91
N SER A 119 -6.91 1.63 -5.11
CA SER A 119 -6.78 2.44 -6.32
C SER A 119 -7.67 3.67 -6.35
N ALA A 120 -8.66 3.76 -5.47
CA ALA A 120 -9.58 4.89 -5.41
C ALA A 120 -9.08 6.00 -4.47
N TRP A 121 -8.39 5.66 -3.39
CA TRP A 121 -7.97 6.65 -2.38
C TRP A 121 -6.45 6.82 -2.27
N LEU A 122 -5.68 5.76 -2.47
CA LEU A 122 -4.24 5.78 -2.26
C LEU A 122 -3.46 6.67 -3.25
N PRO A 123 -3.85 6.78 -4.53
CA PRO A 123 -3.11 7.59 -5.50
C PRO A 123 -2.85 9.03 -5.06
N PHE A 124 -3.81 9.66 -4.39
CA PHE A 124 -3.69 11.04 -3.91
C PHE A 124 -2.54 11.24 -2.92
N TYR A 125 -2.10 10.18 -2.27
CA TYR A 125 -1.06 10.21 -1.25
C TYR A 125 0.27 9.65 -1.75
N ILE A 126 0.25 8.89 -2.83
CA ILE A 126 1.47 8.37 -3.47
C ILE A 126 2.26 9.50 -4.11
N GLU A 127 1.57 10.42 -4.78
CA GLU A 127 2.20 11.59 -5.36
C GLU A 127 2.04 12.81 -4.46
N GLN A 128 3.14 13.43 -4.10
CA GLN A 128 3.16 14.65 -3.31
C GLN A 128 4.22 15.60 -3.86
N GLU A 129 3.79 16.82 -4.18
CA GLU A 129 4.71 17.86 -4.70
C GLU A 129 5.53 17.41 -5.92
N GLY A 130 4.91 16.63 -6.80
CA GLY A 130 5.54 16.13 -8.00
C GLY A 130 6.49 14.95 -7.79
N LYS A 131 6.60 14.45 -6.56
CA LYS A 131 7.40 13.26 -6.24
C LYS A 131 6.50 12.09 -5.94
N LEU A 132 6.91 10.92 -6.40
CA LEU A 132 6.22 9.67 -6.11
C LEU A 132 6.89 8.93 -4.96
N ARG A 133 6.06 8.33 -4.11
CA ARG A 133 6.52 7.38 -3.09
C ARG A 133 6.61 6.01 -3.74
N THR A 134 7.81 5.56 -4.01
CA THR A 134 8.06 4.33 -4.79
C THR A 134 8.62 3.18 -3.96
N THR A 135 8.82 3.40 -2.67
CA THR A 135 9.35 2.39 -1.75
C THR A 135 8.41 2.19 -0.57
N THR A 136 8.48 1.00 0.04
CA THR A 136 7.75 0.69 1.27
C THR A 136 8.12 1.68 2.38
N ALA A 137 9.40 2.05 2.50
CA ALA A 137 9.85 2.99 3.50
C ALA A 137 9.17 4.36 3.35
N GLU A 138 9.01 4.82 2.12
CA GLU A 138 8.32 6.08 1.84
C GLU A 138 6.81 5.99 2.07
N LEU A 139 6.20 4.87 1.68
CA LEU A 139 4.77 4.64 1.89
C LEU A 139 4.42 4.57 3.39
N ARG A 140 5.29 4.00 4.20
CA ARG A 140 5.09 3.90 5.65
C ARG A 140 5.22 5.23 6.38
N LYS A 141 5.71 6.27 5.72
CA LYS A 141 5.73 7.63 6.29
C LYS A 141 4.36 8.30 6.25
N LEU A 142 3.42 7.75 5.49
CA LEU A 142 2.06 8.27 5.44
C LEU A 142 1.36 8.03 6.79
N ASP A 143 0.72 9.06 7.32
CA ASP A 143 -0.14 8.92 8.50
C ASP A 143 -1.48 8.32 8.05
N LEU A 144 -1.54 7.01 8.08
CA LEU A 144 -2.68 6.26 7.57
C LEU A 144 -3.96 6.54 8.36
N ALA A 145 -3.85 6.73 9.68
CA ALA A 145 -5.01 7.06 10.50
C ALA A 145 -5.65 8.38 10.06
N GLU A 146 -4.83 9.38 9.78
CA GLU A 146 -5.32 10.67 9.30
C GLU A 146 -5.94 10.55 7.91
N ILE A 147 -5.31 9.78 7.02
CA ILE A 147 -5.82 9.51 5.68
C ILE A 147 -7.21 8.85 5.75
N LEU A 148 -7.36 7.84 6.61
CA LEU A 148 -8.63 7.14 6.76
C LEU A 148 -9.70 8.04 7.37
N TRP A 149 -9.34 8.86 8.34
CA TRP A 149 -10.27 9.82 8.94
C TRP A 149 -10.74 10.84 7.90
N ALA A 150 -9.87 11.28 7.01
CA ALA A 150 -10.21 12.19 5.95
C ALA A 150 -11.20 11.62 4.93
N GLN A 151 -11.35 10.30 4.85
CA GLN A 151 -12.35 9.67 3.99
C GLN A 151 -13.76 9.76 4.58
N VAL A 152 -13.88 10.04 5.86
CA VAL A 152 -15.17 10.23 6.52
C VAL A 152 -15.65 11.66 6.26
N PRO A 153 -16.88 11.86 5.75
CA PRO A 153 -17.43 13.21 5.56
C PRO A 153 -17.39 13.99 6.87
N TYR A 154 -17.14 15.30 6.77
CA TYR A 154 -16.97 16.16 7.94
C TYR A 154 -18.14 16.09 8.93
N GLU A 155 -19.35 16.09 8.42
CA GLU A 155 -20.57 16.01 9.24
C GLU A 155 -20.61 14.70 10.04
N LEU A 156 -20.15 13.60 9.43
CA LEU A 156 -20.07 12.31 10.11
C LEU A 156 -18.92 12.26 11.11
N GLN A 157 -17.83 12.98 10.84
CA GLN A 157 -16.72 13.06 11.80
C GLN A 157 -17.18 13.64 13.13
N GLU A 158 -17.95 14.72 13.11
CA GLU A 158 -18.49 15.32 14.31
C GLU A 158 -19.42 14.36 15.07
N GLU A 159 -20.31 13.68 14.34
CA GLU A 159 -21.21 12.69 14.94
C GLU A 159 -20.46 11.51 15.55
N ILE A 160 -19.44 11.03 14.86
CA ILE A 160 -18.61 9.91 15.35
C ILE A 160 -17.86 10.33 16.62
N ASP A 161 -17.31 11.54 16.65
CA ASP A 161 -16.63 12.06 17.83
C ASP A 161 -17.59 12.23 19.02
N HIS A 162 -18.84 12.55 18.76
CA HIS A 162 -19.87 12.66 19.79
C HIS A 162 -20.33 11.28 20.29
N LEU A 163 -20.60 10.36 19.39
CA LEU A 163 -21.15 9.04 19.71
C LEU A 163 -20.09 8.06 20.22
N ALA A 164 -18.86 8.19 19.72
CA ALA A 164 -17.76 7.30 20.06
C ALA A 164 -16.47 8.10 20.29
N PRO A 165 -16.38 8.88 21.37
CA PRO A 165 -15.18 9.66 21.66
C PRO A 165 -13.99 8.75 21.91
N THR A 166 -12.78 9.27 21.65
CA THR A 166 -11.54 8.51 21.85
C THR A 166 -11.20 8.33 23.33
N HIS A 167 -11.60 9.29 24.15
CA HIS A 167 -11.29 9.32 25.59
C HIS A 167 -12.50 9.83 26.38
N ILE A 168 -12.54 9.46 27.64
CA ILE A 168 -13.48 9.99 28.59
C ILE A 168 -12.72 10.58 29.80
N ALA A 169 -13.20 11.72 30.30
CA ALA A 169 -12.66 12.31 31.52
C ALA A 169 -13.28 11.63 32.73
N VAL A 170 -12.47 11.32 33.74
CA VAL A 170 -12.91 10.74 35.00
C VAL A 170 -12.77 11.78 36.13
N PRO A 171 -13.45 11.59 37.29
CA PRO A 171 -13.41 12.56 38.40
C PRO A 171 -12.02 12.93 38.90
N SER A 172 -11.03 12.03 38.77
CA SER A 172 -9.64 12.29 39.10
C SER A 172 -8.94 13.31 38.19
N GLY A 173 -9.59 13.74 37.10
CA GLY A 173 -9.02 14.62 36.09
C GLY A 173 -8.26 13.90 34.97
N SER A 174 -8.06 12.62 35.09
CA SER A 174 -7.39 11.80 34.06
C SER A 174 -8.29 11.62 32.84
N ARG A 175 -7.67 11.49 31.68
CA ARG A 175 -8.37 11.15 30.45
C ARG A 175 -8.08 9.69 30.12
N ILE A 176 -9.13 8.87 30.08
CA ILE A 176 -9.01 7.44 29.87
C ILE A 176 -9.44 7.12 28.45
N ARG A 177 -8.60 6.33 27.77
CA ARG A 177 -8.90 5.88 26.41
C ARG A 177 -10.01 4.84 26.43
N ILE A 178 -10.97 5.00 25.54
CA ILE A 178 -12.06 4.06 25.35
C ILE A 178 -11.63 3.01 24.32
N ASP A 179 -11.91 1.75 24.64
CA ASP A 179 -11.60 0.60 23.78
C ASP A 179 -12.89 0.10 23.11
N TYR A 180 -12.92 0.12 21.78
CA TYR A 180 -14.05 -0.30 20.96
C TYR A 180 -13.80 -1.67 20.32
N ARG A 181 -13.43 -2.66 21.11
CA ARG A 181 -13.10 -4.01 20.64
C ARG A 181 -14.23 -4.63 19.81
N PRO A 182 -13.90 -5.37 18.75
CA PRO A 182 -14.88 -6.17 18.04
C PRO A 182 -15.52 -7.21 18.96
N GLY A 183 -16.80 -7.50 18.73
CA GLY A 183 -17.52 -8.52 19.49
C GLY A 183 -18.04 -8.09 20.85
N THR A 184 -17.84 -6.84 21.25
CA THR A 184 -18.44 -6.29 22.47
C THR A 184 -19.58 -5.34 22.11
N GLU A 185 -20.67 -5.36 22.89
CA GLU A 185 -21.80 -4.47 22.64
C GLU A 185 -21.50 -3.04 23.12
N ALA A 186 -20.72 -2.92 24.19
CA ALA A 186 -20.38 -1.64 24.80
C ALA A 186 -18.87 -1.42 24.78
N PRO A 187 -18.43 -0.15 24.72
CA PRO A 187 -17.00 0.16 24.81
C PRO A 187 -16.44 -0.22 26.17
N VAL A 188 -15.16 -0.58 26.18
CA VAL A 188 -14.44 -0.98 27.37
C VAL A 188 -13.53 0.14 27.83
N LEU A 189 -13.58 0.45 29.13
CA LEU A 189 -12.69 1.41 29.75
C LEU A 189 -11.58 0.68 30.50
N SER A 190 -10.34 1.03 30.20
CA SER A 190 -9.19 0.53 30.93
C SER A 190 -8.84 1.53 32.02
N VAL A 191 -9.33 1.29 33.22
CA VAL A 191 -9.13 2.17 34.36
C VAL A 191 -8.34 1.44 35.45
N ARG A 192 -7.34 2.11 35.98
CA ARG A 192 -6.67 1.60 37.17
C ARG A 192 -7.59 1.78 38.38
N LEU A 193 -7.58 0.79 39.28
CA LEU A 193 -8.41 0.84 40.48
C LEU A 193 -8.21 2.12 41.30
N GLN A 194 -7.02 2.71 41.24
CA GLN A 194 -6.69 3.92 41.97
C GLN A 194 -7.33 5.19 41.38
N GLU A 195 -7.92 5.10 40.18
CA GLU A 195 -8.54 6.22 39.50
C GLU A 195 -10.07 6.17 39.58
N CYS A 196 -10.61 5.15 40.19
CA CYS A 196 -12.06 4.99 40.35
C CYS A 196 -12.56 5.59 41.69
#